data_b8cf0c48faed1f280e07054fc561370c
#
_entry.id   b8cf0c48faed1f280e07054fc561370c
#
_cell.length_a   1.000
_cell.length_b   1.000
_cell.length_c   1.000
_cell.angle_alpha   90.00
_cell.angle_beta   90.00
_cell.angle_gamma   90.00
#
_symmetry.space_group_name_H-M   'P 1'
#
loop_
_entity.id
_entity.type
_entity.pdbx_description
1 polymer ?
#
loop_
_entity_poly.entity_id
_entity_poly.type
_entity_poly.pdbx_seq_one_letter_code
_entity_poly.pdbx_strand_id
1 'polypeptide(L)'
;GAWTYGMPELLRDGEARARAQRVELAATRRIAVPGCNVTAVTLALQPGVAAGLIDPSRLTAVLTVGYSGAGRALKPHLTAAEALGSAQPYAVGGTHRHIPEIIQNLEIAGAATGVTRLSFTPVLVPMSRGILATVTAPLSPALRDLANPQAALRKAWESAYGAIGSGEPLIHLLPEGTWPTTGAVLGSGTATVQVSIDSGADTVVAMCAIDNLGKGTASAAMQSLNLALGLEEITAIPTQGVAP
;
A
#
# COMPACT_ATOMS: atom_id res chain seq x y z
N GLY A 1 8.91 -17.19 20.06
CA GLY A 1 7.74 -17.40 19.20
C GLY A 1 7.79 -16.47 18.00
N ALA A 2 7.13 -16.85 16.92
CA ALA A 2 7.03 -16.03 15.72
C ALA A 2 6.22 -14.73 15.97
N TRP A 3 6.49 -13.70 15.18
CA TRP A 3 5.71 -12.47 15.13
C TRP A 3 4.74 -12.55 13.97
N THR A 4 3.46 -12.23 14.20
CA THR A 4 2.46 -12.14 13.14
C THR A 4 2.56 -10.78 12.45
N TYR A 5 2.52 -10.77 11.14
CA TYR A 5 2.61 -9.52 10.38
C TYR A 5 1.32 -8.70 10.52
N GLY A 6 1.45 -7.44 10.94
CA GLY A 6 0.37 -6.56 11.35
C GLY A 6 -0.27 -5.79 10.21
N MET A 7 -0.75 -6.48 9.19
CA MET A 7 -1.47 -5.90 8.05
C MET A 7 -2.74 -6.74 7.78
N PRO A 8 -3.89 -6.41 8.40
CA PRO A 8 -5.13 -7.18 8.28
C PRO A 8 -5.61 -7.40 6.84
N GLU A 9 -5.28 -6.47 5.94
CA GLU A 9 -5.64 -6.48 4.53
C GLU A 9 -4.69 -7.31 3.64
N LEU A 10 -3.65 -7.93 4.22
CA LEU A 10 -2.70 -8.73 3.45
C LEU A 10 -3.39 -9.96 2.86
N LEU A 11 -3.43 -10.05 1.54
CA LEU A 11 -3.94 -11.21 0.82
C LEU A 11 -2.95 -12.38 0.95
N ARG A 12 -3.50 -13.58 1.05
CA ARG A 12 -2.75 -14.82 0.90
C ARG A 12 -2.98 -15.41 -0.48
N ASP A 13 -2.06 -16.20 -0.95
CA ASP A 13 -2.21 -16.92 -2.22
C ASP A 13 -3.56 -17.66 -2.28
N GLY A 14 -4.28 -17.47 -3.39
CA GLY A 14 -5.63 -18.01 -3.60
C GLY A 14 -6.76 -17.20 -2.93
N GLU A 15 -6.48 -16.12 -2.21
CA GLU A 15 -7.50 -15.24 -1.63
C GLU A 15 -7.83 -14.06 -2.56
N ALA A 16 -9.12 -13.85 -2.80
CA ALA A 16 -9.61 -12.62 -3.42
C ALA A 16 -9.85 -11.49 -2.41
N ARG A 17 -10.01 -11.83 -1.12
CA ARG A 17 -10.18 -10.90 0.02
C ARG A 17 -9.43 -11.45 1.23
N ALA A 18 -8.75 -10.60 1.97
CA ALA A 18 -7.96 -10.98 3.13
C ALA A 18 -8.83 -11.54 4.28
N ARG A 19 -8.63 -12.81 4.60
CA ARG A 19 -9.30 -13.52 5.71
C ARG A 19 -8.29 -14.23 6.61
N ALA A 20 -7.39 -14.99 6.04
CA ALA A 20 -6.43 -15.80 6.80
C ALA A 20 -5.53 -14.92 7.68
N GLN A 21 -5.13 -13.74 7.18
CA GLN A 21 -4.34 -12.78 7.95
C GLN A 21 -5.07 -12.28 9.21
N ARG A 22 -6.38 -12.03 9.13
CA ARG A 22 -7.20 -11.66 10.29
C ARG A 22 -7.32 -12.77 11.31
N VAL A 23 -7.46 -14.01 10.86
CA VAL A 23 -7.49 -15.19 11.75
C VAL A 23 -6.18 -15.32 12.52
N GLU A 24 -5.04 -15.16 11.85
CA GLU A 24 -3.74 -15.20 12.51
C GLU A 24 -3.55 -14.05 13.51
N LEU A 25 -3.99 -12.83 13.16
CA LEU A 25 -3.91 -11.69 14.05
C LEU A 25 -4.77 -11.88 15.30
N ALA A 26 -5.98 -12.44 15.17
CA ALA A 26 -6.85 -12.74 16.30
C ALA A 26 -6.27 -13.79 17.26
N ALA A 27 -5.36 -14.64 16.79
CA ALA A 27 -4.73 -15.68 17.60
C ALA A 27 -3.35 -15.29 18.18
N THR A 28 -2.81 -14.14 17.80
CA THR A 28 -1.42 -13.76 18.15
C THR A 28 -1.33 -12.92 19.42
N ARG A 29 -0.12 -12.93 20.02
CA ARG A 29 0.29 -12.00 21.09
C ARG A 29 1.51 -11.16 20.71
N ARG A 30 1.98 -11.27 19.47
CA ARG A 30 3.17 -10.57 18.98
C ARG A 30 2.92 -10.10 17.56
N ILE A 31 2.87 -8.80 17.36
CA ILE A 31 2.53 -8.17 16.09
C ILE A 31 3.71 -7.37 15.59
N ALA A 32 4.14 -7.65 14.36
CA ALA A 32 5.15 -6.87 13.64
C ALA A 32 4.44 -5.89 12.71
N VAL A 33 4.44 -4.61 13.06
CA VAL A 33 3.76 -3.56 12.28
C VAL A 33 4.56 -3.24 11.02
N PRO A 34 3.93 -3.17 9.82
CA PRO A 34 4.60 -2.89 8.57
C PRO A 34 5.22 -1.50 8.50
N GLY A 35 6.22 -1.33 7.62
CA GLY A 35 6.71 -0.01 7.25
C GLY A 35 5.67 0.78 6.44
N CYS A 36 5.64 2.11 6.60
CA CYS A 36 4.63 2.96 5.96
C CYS A 36 4.63 2.87 4.43
N ASN A 37 5.81 2.90 3.80
CA ASN A 37 5.91 2.73 2.35
C ASN A 37 5.51 1.31 1.91
N VAL A 38 5.76 0.30 2.75
CA VAL A 38 5.37 -1.09 2.49
C VAL A 38 3.86 -1.20 2.41
N THR A 39 3.16 -0.60 3.37
CA THR A 39 1.69 -0.57 3.40
C THR A 39 1.14 0.01 2.09
N ALA A 40 1.63 1.19 1.66
CA ALA A 40 1.14 1.84 0.46
C ALA A 40 1.38 1.01 -0.81
N VAL A 41 2.59 0.45 -0.99
CA VAL A 41 2.93 -0.33 -2.19
C VAL A 41 2.22 -1.69 -2.20
N THR A 42 2.13 -2.36 -1.05
CA THR A 42 1.42 -3.64 -0.94
C THR A 42 -0.06 -3.46 -1.28
N LEU A 43 -0.73 -2.45 -0.70
CA LEU A 43 -2.14 -2.16 -1.01
C LEU A 43 -2.35 -1.78 -2.48
N ALA A 44 -1.40 -1.12 -3.11
CA ALA A 44 -1.49 -0.80 -4.53
C ALA A 44 -1.40 -2.04 -5.44
N LEU A 45 -0.58 -3.05 -5.10
CA LEU A 45 -0.21 -4.13 -6.02
C LEU A 45 -0.84 -5.48 -5.73
N GLN A 46 -1.07 -5.81 -4.46
CA GLN A 46 -1.42 -7.19 -4.07
C GLN A 46 -2.67 -7.75 -4.78
N PRO A 47 -3.74 -6.97 -5.11
CA PRO A 47 -4.87 -7.56 -5.83
C PRO A 47 -4.52 -8.05 -7.23
N GLY A 48 -3.67 -7.31 -7.93
CA GLY A 48 -3.20 -7.69 -9.26
C GLY A 48 -2.27 -8.90 -9.24
N VAL A 49 -1.43 -9.03 -8.20
CA VAL A 49 -0.57 -10.20 -7.98
C VAL A 49 -1.41 -11.42 -7.65
N ALA A 50 -2.31 -11.32 -6.67
CA ALA A 50 -3.16 -12.43 -6.24
C ALA A 50 -4.08 -12.95 -7.36
N ALA A 51 -4.51 -12.06 -8.26
CA ALA A 51 -5.31 -12.43 -9.41
C ALA A 51 -4.50 -12.88 -10.65
N GLY A 52 -3.16 -12.85 -10.58
CA GLY A 52 -2.28 -13.19 -11.71
C GLY A 52 -2.37 -12.22 -12.89
N LEU A 53 -2.81 -10.98 -12.66
CA LEU A 53 -3.08 -9.99 -13.71
C LEU A 53 -1.89 -9.07 -14.02
N ILE A 54 -0.89 -9.02 -13.13
CA ILE A 54 0.33 -8.24 -13.33
C ILE A 54 1.56 -9.14 -13.31
N ASP A 55 2.61 -8.73 -14.03
CA ASP A 55 3.90 -9.41 -14.00
C ASP A 55 4.77 -8.82 -12.87
N PRO A 56 5.04 -9.57 -11.79
CA PRO A 56 5.82 -9.09 -10.66
C PRO A 56 7.33 -9.01 -10.94
N SER A 57 7.80 -9.45 -12.10
CA SER A 57 9.24 -9.49 -12.43
C SER A 57 9.85 -8.12 -12.76
N ARG A 58 9.02 -7.08 -12.97
CA ARG A 58 9.48 -5.74 -13.35
C ARG A 58 8.59 -4.63 -12.78
N LEU A 59 8.50 -4.55 -11.46
CA LEU A 59 7.73 -3.53 -10.77
C LEU A 59 8.54 -2.24 -10.61
N THR A 60 7.86 -1.09 -10.75
CA THR A 60 8.46 0.21 -10.41
C THR A 60 7.53 0.92 -9.42
N ALA A 61 8.08 1.39 -8.31
CA ALA A 61 7.38 2.20 -7.32
C ALA A 61 8.11 3.53 -7.09
N VAL A 62 7.42 4.62 -7.37
CA VAL A 62 7.85 5.97 -7.03
C VAL A 62 6.90 6.51 -5.96
N LEU A 63 7.43 6.99 -4.85
CA LEU A 63 6.62 7.48 -3.74
C LEU A 63 6.97 8.93 -3.41
N THR A 64 5.96 9.79 -3.34
CA THR A 64 6.10 11.08 -2.66
C THR A 64 5.80 10.89 -1.18
N VAL A 65 6.73 11.32 -0.32
CA VAL A 65 6.72 11.03 1.12
C VAL A 65 6.87 12.32 1.91
N GLY A 66 6.02 12.51 2.91
CA GLY A 66 6.13 13.62 3.86
C GLY A 66 7.32 13.46 4.80
N TYR A 67 7.91 14.58 5.22
CA TYR A 67 9.14 14.62 6.04
C TYR A 67 9.03 13.89 7.39
N SER A 68 7.84 13.76 7.98
CA SER A 68 7.64 12.96 9.21
C SER A 68 8.03 11.48 9.04
N GLY A 69 8.05 10.96 7.81
CA GLY A 69 8.50 9.61 7.48
C GLY A 69 10.02 9.42 7.59
N ALA A 70 10.80 10.50 7.60
CA ALA A 70 12.25 10.46 7.75
C ALA A 70 12.73 10.25 9.20
N GLY A 71 11.81 10.19 10.17
CA GLY A 71 12.10 10.04 11.59
C GLY A 71 12.42 11.36 12.31
N ARG A 72 12.72 11.27 13.61
CA ARG A 72 12.93 12.45 14.49
C ARG A 72 14.40 12.88 14.63
N ALA A 73 15.32 12.16 14.03
CA ALA A 73 16.74 12.52 14.11
C ALA A 73 17.00 13.85 13.37
N LEU A 74 17.69 14.78 14.05
CA LEU A 74 18.13 16.02 13.43
C LEU A 74 19.22 15.72 12.41
N LYS A 75 18.93 15.99 11.14
CA LYS A 75 19.87 15.84 10.01
C LYS A 75 19.86 17.12 9.19
N PRO A 76 21.01 17.61 8.70
CA PRO A 76 21.09 18.85 7.95
C PRO A 76 20.09 18.93 6.78
N HIS A 77 19.99 17.88 5.97
CA HIS A 77 19.09 17.80 4.81
C HIS A 77 17.59 17.73 5.17
N LEU A 78 17.22 17.63 6.44
CA LEU A 78 15.84 17.62 6.92
C LEU A 78 15.48 18.95 7.61
N THR A 79 16.37 19.95 7.60
CA THR A 79 16.06 21.29 8.12
C THR A 79 15.09 22.02 7.20
N ALA A 80 14.33 22.98 7.73
CA ALA A 80 13.34 23.69 6.94
C ALA A 80 13.95 24.42 5.72
N ALA A 81 15.17 24.94 5.88
CA ALA A 81 15.87 25.63 4.80
C ALA A 81 16.19 24.70 3.60
N GLU A 82 16.46 23.43 3.85
CA GLU A 82 16.76 22.43 2.83
C GLU A 82 15.50 21.73 2.29
N ALA A 83 14.49 21.60 3.14
CA ALA A 83 13.29 20.83 2.85
C ALA A 83 12.22 21.60 2.08
N LEU A 84 12.05 22.91 2.42
CA LEU A 84 11.01 23.73 1.79
C LEU A 84 11.38 24.03 0.33
N GLY A 85 10.42 23.79 -0.57
CA GLY A 85 10.60 24.02 -2.01
C GLY A 85 11.47 22.98 -2.73
N SER A 86 11.85 21.87 -2.06
CA SER A 86 12.71 20.83 -2.62
C SER A 86 12.06 19.45 -2.62
N ALA A 87 12.31 18.66 -3.66
CA ALA A 87 11.99 17.23 -3.70
C ALA A 87 13.31 16.44 -3.66
N GLN A 88 13.45 15.55 -2.66
CA GLN A 88 14.72 14.87 -2.38
C GLN A 88 14.54 13.35 -2.43
N PRO A 89 15.05 12.63 -3.45
CA PRO A 89 15.08 11.18 -3.44
C PRO A 89 16.06 10.65 -2.38
N TYR A 90 15.74 9.53 -1.77
CA TYR A 90 16.60 8.91 -0.76
C TYR A 90 16.59 7.40 -0.89
N ALA A 91 17.65 6.75 -0.40
CA ALA A 91 17.82 5.29 -0.44
C ALA A 91 17.47 4.65 -1.79
N VAL A 92 17.87 5.31 -2.88
CA VAL A 92 17.69 4.86 -4.27
C VAL A 92 18.70 3.77 -4.60
N GLY A 93 18.47 3.04 -5.70
CA GLY A 93 19.39 2.00 -6.17
C GLY A 93 19.30 0.68 -5.39
N GLY A 94 18.12 0.33 -4.92
CA GLY A 94 17.88 -0.95 -4.25
C GLY A 94 18.32 -1.00 -2.78
N THR A 95 18.63 0.15 -2.16
CA THR A 95 19.19 0.21 -0.80
C THR A 95 18.14 0.41 0.30
N HIS A 96 16.88 0.65 -0.07
CA HIS A 96 15.83 0.92 0.90
C HIS A 96 15.39 -0.34 1.65
N ARG A 97 15.38 -0.28 2.99
CA ARG A 97 15.04 -1.42 3.88
C ARG A 97 13.63 -1.99 3.69
N HIS A 98 12.70 -1.25 3.07
CA HIS A 98 11.34 -1.71 2.82
C HIS A 98 11.22 -2.63 1.58
N ILE A 99 12.22 -2.69 0.72
CA ILE A 99 12.18 -3.52 -0.51
C ILE A 99 11.97 -5.00 -0.18
N PRO A 100 12.76 -5.63 0.71
CA PRO A 100 12.55 -7.04 1.06
C PRO A 100 11.17 -7.32 1.66
N GLU A 101 10.66 -6.39 2.46
CA GLU A 101 9.35 -6.51 3.11
C GLU A 101 8.19 -6.44 2.08
N ILE A 102 8.29 -5.54 1.08
CA ILE A 102 7.33 -5.47 -0.02
C ILE A 102 7.35 -6.77 -0.83
N ILE A 103 8.54 -7.26 -1.20
CA ILE A 103 8.71 -8.52 -1.94
C ILE A 103 8.08 -9.68 -1.17
N GLN A 104 8.36 -9.80 0.13
CA GLN A 104 7.76 -10.81 1.00
C GLN A 104 6.22 -10.77 0.93
N ASN A 105 5.61 -9.58 1.03
CA ASN A 105 4.17 -9.43 0.99
C ASN A 105 3.56 -9.84 -0.37
N LEU A 106 4.23 -9.51 -1.47
CA LEU A 106 3.78 -9.91 -2.81
C LEU A 106 3.94 -11.40 -3.05
N GLU A 107 4.98 -12.03 -2.50
CA GLU A 107 5.14 -13.50 -2.53
C GLU A 107 4.05 -14.18 -1.68
N ILE A 108 3.71 -13.64 -0.51
CA ILE A 108 2.58 -14.12 0.30
C ILE A 108 1.26 -13.99 -0.48
N ALA A 109 1.08 -12.94 -1.26
CA ALA A 109 -0.10 -12.72 -2.09
C ALA A 109 -0.16 -13.58 -3.36
N GLY A 110 0.86 -14.41 -3.65
CA GLY A 110 0.85 -15.37 -4.74
C GLY A 110 1.91 -15.15 -5.82
N ALA A 111 2.80 -14.15 -5.70
CA ALA A 111 3.95 -14.08 -6.59
C ALA A 111 4.91 -15.25 -6.31
N ALA A 112 5.42 -15.86 -7.37
CA ALA A 112 6.39 -16.96 -7.23
C ALA A 112 7.66 -16.45 -6.51
N THR A 113 8.15 -17.26 -5.56
CA THR A 113 9.33 -16.92 -4.75
C THR A 113 10.55 -16.62 -5.62
N GLY A 114 11.19 -15.49 -5.35
CA GLY A 114 12.39 -15.03 -6.06
C GLY A 114 12.15 -14.46 -7.46
N VAL A 115 10.89 -14.35 -7.91
CA VAL A 115 10.56 -13.75 -9.21
C VAL A 115 10.39 -12.23 -9.09
N THR A 116 9.83 -11.76 -7.98
CA THR A 116 9.53 -10.33 -7.80
C THR A 116 10.80 -9.47 -7.88
N ARG A 117 10.75 -8.45 -8.74
CA ARG A 117 11.78 -7.41 -8.89
C ARG A 117 11.13 -6.06 -8.77
N LEU A 118 11.66 -5.23 -7.88
CA LEU A 118 11.10 -3.92 -7.55
C LEU A 118 12.15 -2.83 -7.66
N SER A 119 11.98 -1.92 -8.62
CA SER A 119 12.65 -0.62 -8.62
C SER A 119 11.89 0.32 -7.67
N PHE A 120 12.56 0.82 -6.63
CA PHE A 120 11.91 1.57 -5.55
C PHE A 120 12.59 2.92 -5.35
N THR A 121 11.85 4.00 -5.52
CA THR A 121 12.36 5.38 -5.44
C THR A 121 11.45 6.24 -4.56
N PRO A 122 11.72 6.34 -3.25
CA PRO A 122 11.00 7.27 -2.40
C PRO A 122 11.61 8.68 -2.52
N VAL A 123 10.74 9.69 -2.52
CA VAL A 123 11.10 11.11 -2.66
C VAL A 123 10.44 11.89 -1.53
N LEU A 124 11.24 12.50 -0.67
CA LEU A 124 10.73 13.49 0.30
C LEU A 124 10.29 14.74 -0.45
N VAL A 125 9.09 15.21 -0.13
CA VAL A 125 8.49 16.41 -0.73
C VAL A 125 8.00 17.35 0.38
N PRO A 126 7.77 18.66 0.10
CA PRO A 126 7.41 19.66 1.11
C PRO A 126 6.02 19.46 1.70
N MET A 127 5.77 18.33 2.31
CA MET A 127 4.60 18.07 3.14
C MET A 127 5.02 17.42 4.46
N SER A 128 4.27 17.71 5.53
CA SER A 128 4.58 17.16 6.85
C SER A 128 4.26 15.66 6.92
N ARG A 129 3.12 15.24 6.38
CA ARG A 129 2.60 13.87 6.42
C ARG A 129 2.04 13.47 5.07
N GLY A 130 1.94 12.19 4.84
CA GLY A 130 1.36 11.58 3.64
C GLY A 130 2.38 10.78 2.84
N ILE A 131 1.87 9.74 2.18
CA ILE A 131 2.56 8.98 1.14
C ILE A 131 1.59 8.84 -0.02
N LEU A 132 2.03 9.21 -1.21
CA LEU A 132 1.39 8.79 -2.46
C LEU A 132 2.34 7.85 -3.18
N ALA A 133 1.97 6.57 -3.23
CA ALA A 133 2.68 5.57 -4.01
C ALA A 133 2.10 5.51 -5.42
N THR A 134 2.93 5.74 -6.42
CA THR A 134 2.64 5.48 -7.83
C THR A 134 3.44 4.26 -8.24
N VAL A 135 2.72 3.19 -8.58
CA VAL A 135 3.34 1.91 -8.91
C VAL A 135 2.96 1.49 -10.31
N THR A 136 3.92 1.03 -11.07
CA THR A 136 3.69 0.47 -12.40
C THR A 136 4.15 -0.98 -12.47
N ALA A 137 3.39 -1.78 -13.21
CA ALA A 137 3.68 -3.18 -13.46
C ALA A 137 3.32 -3.53 -14.91
N PRO A 138 4.09 -4.39 -15.60
CA PRO A 138 3.65 -4.91 -16.89
C PRO A 138 2.36 -5.73 -16.73
N LEU A 139 1.50 -5.71 -17.75
CA LEU A 139 0.38 -6.62 -17.83
C LEU A 139 0.90 -8.06 -17.89
N SER A 140 0.26 -8.96 -17.15
CA SER A 140 0.52 -10.39 -17.39
C SER A 140 -0.03 -10.80 -18.76
N PRO A 141 0.48 -11.89 -19.37
CA PRO A 141 -0.12 -12.45 -20.57
C PRO A 141 -1.61 -12.75 -20.38
N ALA A 142 -1.98 -13.28 -19.21
CA ALA A 142 -3.38 -13.58 -18.89
C ALA A 142 -4.30 -12.35 -18.94
N LEU A 143 -3.82 -11.19 -18.46
CA LEU A 143 -4.60 -9.94 -18.52
C LEU A 143 -4.67 -9.38 -19.95
N ARG A 144 -3.54 -9.44 -20.68
CA ARG A 144 -3.43 -8.91 -22.05
C ARG A 144 -4.37 -9.61 -23.02
N ASP A 145 -4.58 -10.90 -22.86
CA ASP A 145 -5.38 -11.73 -23.76
C ASP A 145 -6.90 -11.63 -23.49
N LEU A 146 -7.32 -10.88 -22.46
CA LEU A 146 -8.74 -10.71 -22.15
C LEU A 146 -9.43 -9.72 -23.12
N ALA A 147 -10.68 -9.97 -23.41
CA ALA A 147 -11.50 -9.06 -24.24
C ALA A 147 -11.69 -7.67 -23.61
N ASN A 148 -11.70 -7.59 -22.28
CA ASN A 148 -11.79 -6.33 -21.54
C ASN A 148 -10.82 -6.34 -20.35
N PRO A 149 -9.53 -6.05 -20.60
CA PRO A 149 -8.51 -6.09 -19.55
C PRO A 149 -8.77 -5.08 -18.42
N GLN A 150 -9.25 -3.86 -18.74
CA GLN A 150 -9.53 -2.83 -17.74
C GLN A 150 -10.62 -3.27 -16.76
N ALA A 151 -11.71 -3.87 -17.23
CA ALA A 151 -12.77 -4.37 -16.37
C ALA A 151 -12.30 -5.55 -15.50
N ALA A 152 -11.49 -6.45 -16.06
CA ALA A 152 -10.92 -7.56 -15.30
C ALA A 152 -9.97 -7.08 -14.20
N LEU A 153 -9.12 -6.11 -14.53
CA LEU A 153 -8.23 -5.45 -13.58
C LEU A 153 -9.03 -4.81 -12.45
N ARG A 154 -10.00 -3.96 -12.79
CA ARG A 154 -10.88 -3.28 -11.82
C ARG A 154 -11.57 -4.28 -10.89
N LYS A 155 -12.11 -5.37 -11.44
CA LYS A 155 -12.78 -6.42 -10.67
C LYS A 155 -11.88 -7.07 -9.61
N ALA A 156 -10.59 -7.24 -9.90
CA ALA A 156 -9.65 -7.78 -8.91
C ALA A 156 -9.52 -6.85 -7.68
N TRP A 157 -9.42 -5.53 -7.89
CA TRP A 157 -9.39 -4.56 -6.79
C TRP A 157 -10.73 -4.47 -6.05
N GLU A 158 -11.84 -4.55 -6.75
CA GLU A 158 -13.19 -4.60 -6.15
C GLU A 158 -13.38 -5.87 -5.31
N SER A 159 -12.85 -7.00 -5.76
CA SER A 159 -12.91 -8.25 -5.01
C SER A 159 -12.07 -8.18 -3.74
N ALA A 160 -10.91 -7.53 -3.80
CA ALA A 160 -10.02 -7.39 -2.66
C ALA A 160 -10.52 -6.35 -1.63
N TYR A 161 -10.96 -5.19 -2.10
CA TYR A 161 -11.28 -4.05 -1.24
C TYR A 161 -12.74 -3.69 -1.19
N GLY A 162 -13.54 -4.15 -2.16
CA GLY A 162 -14.96 -3.87 -2.25
C GLY A 162 -15.29 -2.44 -2.66
N ALA A 163 -16.59 -2.18 -2.81
CA ALA A 163 -17.09 -0.82 -2.97
C ALA A 163 -17.05 -0.06 -1.64
N ILE A 164 -17.01 1.27 -1.70
CA ILE A 164 -17.06 2.13 -0.51
C ILE A 164 -18.28 1.74 0.35
N GLY A 165 -18.02 1.44 1.62
CA GLY A 165 -19.05 1.09 2.60
C GLY A 165 -19.42 -0.41 2.70
N SER A 166 -18.89 -1.29 1.83
CA SER A 166 -19.18 -2.74 1.86
C SER A 166 -17.96 -3.65 1.80
N GLY A 167 -16.75 -3.07 1.73
CA GLY A 167 -15.48 -3.78 1.55
C GLY A 167 -14.60 -3.79 2.78
N GLU A 168 -13.29 -3.61 2.53
CA GLU A 168 -12.31 -3.41 3.58
C GLU A 168 -12.58 -2.10 4.33
N PRO A 169 -12.69 -2.13 5.67
CA PRO A 169 -13.19 -0.97 6.42
C PRO A 169 -12.30 0.26 6.33
N LEU A 170 -11.00 0.08 6.08
CA LEU A 170 -10.01 1.16 6.03
C LEU A 170 -9.38 1.34 4.63
N ILE A 171 -9.89 0.66 3.60
CA ILE A 171 -9.42 0.82 2.22
C ILE A 171 -10.56 1.29 1.33
N HIS A 172 -10.35 2.40 0.66
CA HIS A 172 -11.32 2.98 -0.26
C HIS A 172 -10.82 2.87 -1.69
N LEU A 173 -11.38 1.95 -2.46
CA LEU A 173 -11.18 1.90 -3.90
C LEU A 173 -12.00 3.02 -4.54
N LEU A 174 -11.31 4.00 -5.10
CA LEU A 174 -11.94 5.20 -5.67
C LEU A 174 -12.71 4.87 -6.96
N PRO A 175 -13.73 5.66 -7.32
CA PRO A 175 -14.39 5.57 -8.62
C PRO A 175 -13.39 5.73 -9.77
N GLU A 176 -13.70 5.12 -10.92
CA GLU A 176 -12.89 5.29 -12.14
C GLU A 176 -12.73 6.77 -12.49
N GLY A 177 -11.52 7.13 -12.91
CA GLY A 177 -11.17 8.53 -13.22
C GLY A 177 -10.83 9.40 -12.01
N THR A 178 -11.05 8.92 -10.78
CA THR A 178 -10.66 9.64 -9.54
C THR A 178 -9.37 9.04 -8.98
N TRP A 179 -8.36 9.87 -8.75
CA TRP A 179 -7.07 9.43 -8.28
C TRP A 179 -6.81 9.77 -6.81
N PRO A 180 -6.04 8.94 -6.08
CA PRO A 180 -5.69 9.19 -4.68
C PRO A 180 -4.94 10.49 -4.49
N THR A 181 -5.23 11.19 -3.38
CA THR A 181 -4.46 12.35 -2.93
C THR A 181 -4.08 12.19 -1.47
N THR A 182 -2.92 12.69 -1.07
CA THR A 182 -2.49 12.64 0.34
C THR A 182 -3.36 13.49 1.24
N GLY A 183 -3.94 14.59 0.72
CA GLY A 183 -4.85 15.45 1.45
C GLY A 183 -6.09 14.70 1.92
N ALA A 184 -6.70 13.88 1.07
CA ALA A 184 -7.93 13.15 1.39
C ALA A 184 -7.79 12.14 2.55
N VAL A 185 -6.58 11.71 2.87
CA VAL A 185 -6.30 10.72 3.93
C VAL A 185 -5.54 11.29 5.12
N LEU A 186 -5.21 12.57 5.10
CA LEU A 186 -4.43 13.23 6.15
C LEU A 186 -5.13 13.09 7.52
N GLY A 187 -4.41 12.57 8.51
CA GLY A 187 -4.91 12.36 9.87
C GLY A 187 -5.78 11.11 10.05
N SER A 188 -6.06 10.36 8.97
CA SER A 188 -6.89 9.15 9.05
C SER A 188 -6.09 7.86 9.11
N GLY A 189 -6.77 6.78 9.50
CA GLY A 189 -6.30 5.40 9.40
C GLY A 189 -6.70 4.71 8.10
N THR A 190 -7.16 5.47 7.09
CA THR A 190 -7.62 4.93 5.81
C THR A 190 -6.56 5.00 4.72
N ALA A 191 -6.74 4.20 3.68
CA ALA A 191 -6.03 4.31 2.42
C ALA A 191 -7.02 4.52 1.28
N THR A 192 -6.66 5.35 0.30
CA THR A 192 -7.37 5.44 -0.97
C THR A 192 -6.54 4.79 -2.07
N VAL A 193 -7.18 3.98 -2.91
CA VAL A 193 -6.52 3.19 -3.96
C VAL A 193 -7.24 3.40 -5.29
N GLN A 194 -6.49 3.42 -6.38
CA GLN A 194 -7.03 3.40 -7.73
C GLN A 194 -6.10 2.62 -8.66
N VAL A 195 -6.66 2.01 -9.70
CA VAL A 195 -5.93 1.26 -10.71
C VAL A 195 -6.46 1.54 -12.11
N SER A 196 -5.57 1.57 -13.08
CA SER A 196 -5.91 1.69 -14.50
C SER A 196 -4.85 1.01 -15.36
N ILE A 197 -5.16 0.79 -16.62
CA ILE A 197 -4.22 0.39 -17.65
C ILE A 197 -3.82 1.61 -18.47
N ASP A 198 -2.53 1.88 -18.58
CA ASP A 198 -1.98 2.72 -19.62
C ASP A 198 -1.77 1.85 -20.87
N SER A 199 -2.74 1.88 -21.77
CA SER A 199 -2.73 1.07 -22.99
C SER A 199 -1.66 1.48 -23.98
N GLY A 200 -1.23 2.75 -23.95
CA GLY A 200 -0.11 3.22 -24.78
C GLY A 200 1.24 2.67 -24.34
N ALA A 201 1.39 2.37 -23.04
CA ALA A 201 2.61 1.82 -22.44
C ALA A 201 2.52 0.32 -22.12
N ASP A 202 1.39 -0.33 -22.38
CA ASP A 202 1.11 -1.73 -22.00
C ASP A 202 1.43 -2.02 -20.52
N THR A 203 0.95 -1.10 -19.66
CA THR A 203 1.35 -1.03 -18.26
C THR A 203 0.16 -0.80 -17.34
N VAL A 204 0.08 -1.57 -16.25
CA VAL A 204 -0.82 -1.29 -15.13
C VAL A 204 -0.23 -0.15 -14.31
N VAL A 205 -1.04 0.86 -14.02
CA VAL A 205 -0.74 1.94 -13.08
C VAL A 205 -1.65 1.78 -11.87
N ALA A 206 -1.07 1.55 -10.71
CA ALA A 206 -1.79 1.48 -9.44
C ALA A 206 -1.27 2.58 -8.50
N MET A 207 -2.20 3.27 -7.85
CA MET A 207 -1.84 4.33 -6.90
C MET A 207 -2.50 4.07 -5.54
N CYS A 208 -1.76 4.40 -4.48
CA CYS A 208 -2.26 4.34 -3.11
C CYS A 208 -1.82 5.59 -2.35
N ALA A 209 -2.76 6.27 -1.71
CA ALA A 209 -2.45 7.33 -0.77
C ALA A 209 -2.81 6.91 0.66
N ILE A 210 -1.90 7.22 1.59
CA ILE A 210 -2.07 6.99 3.04
C ILE A 210 -1.49 8.17 3.83
N ASP A 211 -1.94 8.35 5.06
CA ASP A 211 -1.18 9.07 6.05
C ASP A 211 -0.09 8.15 6.62
N ASN A 212 1.18 8.53 6.49
CA ASN A 212 2.32 7.69 6.93
C ASN A 212 2.37 7.46 8.45
N LEU A 213 1.83 8.36 9.25
CA LEU A 213 1.71 8.21 10.71
C LEU A 213 0.36 7.58 11.12
N GLY A 214 -0.68 7.70 10.29
CA GLY A 214 -1.98 7.05 10.44
C GLY A 214 -1.95 5.60 9.95
N LYS A 215 -2.53 5.34 8.77
CA LYS A 215 -2.57 4.00 8.15
C LYS A 215 -1.19 3.38 7.96
N GLY A 216 -0.17 4.21 7.73
CA GLY A 216 1.21 3.74 7.57
C GLY A 216 1.89 3.28 8.86
N THR A 217 1.34 3.55 10.05
CA THR A 217 2.00 3.21 11.33
C THR A 217 0.99 2.99 12.46
N ALA A 218 0.49 4.06 13.10
CA ALA A 218 -0.26 3.96 14.36
C ALA A 218 -1.62 3.28 14.19
N SER A 219 -2.36 3.63 13.13
CA SER A 219 -3.68 3.02 12.87
C SER A 219 -3.56 1.56 12.42
N ALA A 220 -2.52 1.19 11.68
CA ALA A 220 -2.27 -0.22 11.33
C ALA A 220 -1.93 -1.05 12.59
N ALA A 221 -1.15 -0.48 13.51
CA ALA A 221 -0.87 -1.10 14.79
C ALA A 221 -2.14 -1.28 15.63
N MET A 222 -2.98 -0.23 15.72
CA MET A 222 -4.24 -0.27 16.46
C MET A 222 -5.23 -1.26 15.86
N GLN A 223 -5.39 -1.28 14.54
CA GLN A 223 -6.25 -2.22 13.81
C GLN A 223 -5.86 -3.67 14.11
N SER A 224 -4.57 -3.99 14.03
CA SER A 224 -4.05 -5.32 14.33
C SER A 224 -4.20 -5.68 15.81
N LEU A 225 -4.00 -4.71 16.71
CA LEU A 225 -4.21 -4.88 18.15
C LEU A 225 -5.68 -5.16 18.48
N ASN A 226 -6.62 -4.42 17.86
CA ASN A 226 -8.05 -4.63 18.05
C ASN A 226 -8.44 -6.07 17.72
N LEU A 227 -7.97 -6.61 16.59
CA LEU A 227 -8.20 -8.01 16.22
C LEU A 227 -7.62 -8.99 17.26
N ALA A 228 -6.39 -8.75 17.72
CA ALA A 228 -5.73 -9.61 18.72
C ALA A 228 -6.40 -9.58 20.09
N LEU A 229 -7.12 -8.51 20.41
CA LEU A 229 -7.91 -8.36 21.65
C LEU A 229 -9.38 -8.78 21.49
N GLY A 230 -9.82 -9.17 20.29
CA GLY A 230 -11.21 -9.50 20.00
C GLY A 230 -12.16 -8.30 20.02
N LEU A 231 -11.63 -7.10 19.80
CA LEU A 231 -12.39 -5.86 19.67
C LEU A 231 -12.85 -5.67 18.21
N GLU A 232 -13.79 -4.75 18.00
CA GLU A 232 -14.14 -4.30 16.66
C GLU A 232 -12.92 -3.70 15.97
N GLU A 233 -12.63 -4.13 14.73
CA GLU A 233 -11.38 -3.89 14.00
C GLU A 233 -11.00 -2.40 13.91
N ILE A 234 -12.00 -1.52 13.74
CA ILE A 234 -11.78 -0.08 13.56
C ILE A 234 -11.93 0.76 14.83
N THR A 235 -12.08 0.12 15.99
CA THR A 235 -12.25 0.84 17.27
C THR A 235 -11.13 1.85 17.49
N ALA A 236 -11.50 3.11 17.77
CA ALA A 236 -10.60 4.25 18.01
C ALA A 236 -9.69 4.63 16.83
N ILE A 237 -9.99 4.19 15.61
CA ILE A 237 -9.25 4.57 14.42
C ILE A 237 -10.01 5.67 13.68
N PRO A 238 -9.39 6.84 13.42
CA PRO A 238 -10.00 7.88 12.59
C PRO A 238 -10.21 7.38 11.16
N THR A 239 -11.43 7.42 10.66
CA THR A 239 -11.78 6.92 9.31
C THR A 239 -11.92 8.03 8.26
N GLN A 240 -11.86 9.29 8.67
CA GLN A 240 -11.97 10.45 7.79
C GLN A 240 -10.70 11.30 7.87
N GLY A 241 -10.25 11.80 6.72
CA GLY A 241 -9.17 12.75 6.65
C GLY A 241 -9.61 14.13 7.18
N VAL A 242 -8.64 14.92 7.64
CA VAL A 242 -8.86 16.26 8.20
C VAL A 242 -8.53 17.38 7.20
N ALA A 243 -8.17 17.05 5.98
CA ALA A 243 -7.93 18.05 4.95
C ALA A 243 -9.25 18.68 4.48
N PRO A 244 -9.24 19.97 4.08
CA PRO A 244 -10.41 20.65 3.53
C PRO A 244 -10.82 20.08 2.17
#